data_edc803b27b2cfab24d3a4636c810345b
#
_entry.id   edc803b27b2cfab24d3a4636c810345b
#
_cell.length_a   1.000
_cell.length_b   1.000
_cell.length_c   1.000
_cell.angle_alpha   90.00
_cell.angle_beta   90.00
_cell.angle_gamma   90.00
#
_symmetry.space_group_name_H-M   'P 1'
#
loop_
_entity.id
_entity.type
_entity.pdbx_description
1 polymer ?
#
loop_
_entity_poly.entity_id
_entity_poly.type
_entity_poly.pdbx_seq_one_letter_code
_entity_poly.pdbx_strand_id
1 'polypeptide(L)'
;AILERGLQPGLLHAVEYSASFASELRLRFPSIHVHQGDAFSLQETLGAHADLRFDCAVSAPPLLNFPVAMRETLIGDLLSRMSPGRPLIQFSYGPFAPVPGRAGQWSVERYDFVLRNMPPARLWIYRQSGH
;
A
#
# COMPACT_ATOMS: atom_id res chain seq x y z
N ALA A 1 11.74 -2.42 10.94
CA ALA A 1 11.83 -3.33 9.83
C ALA A 1 12.35 -2.67 8.55
N ILE A 2 11.56 -1.85 7.85
CA ILE A 2 12.02 -1.23 6.59
C ILE A 2 13.21 -0.31 6.83
N LEU A 3 13.15 0.53 7.88
CA LEU A 3 14.24 1.46 8.20
C LEU A 3 15.50 0.75 8.64
N GLU A 4 15.38 -0.37 9.34
CA GLU A 4 16.50 -1.21 9.74
C GLU A 4 17.22 -1.85 8.55
N ARG A 5 16.52 -1.97 7.43
CA ARG A 5 17.06 -2.52 6.17
C ARG A 5 17.74 -1.47 5.30
N GLY A 6 17.88 -0.24 5.80
CA GLY A 6 18.66 0.81 5.16
C GLY A 6 17.88 1.83 4.34
N LEU A 7 16.54 1.80 4.37
CA LEU A 7 15.77 2.87 3.73
C LEU A 7 15.99 4.18 4.49
N GLN A 8 16.28 5.24 3.77
CA GLN A 8 16.41 6.57 4.37
C GLN A 8 15.02 7.04 4.85
N PRO A 9 14.89 7.48 6.13
CA PRO A 9 13.59 7.86 6.68
C PRO A 9 12.84 8.90 5.88
N GLY A 10 13.53 9.87 5.28
CA GLY A 10 12.90 10.90 4.47
C GLY A 10 12.25 10.41 3.19
N LEU A 11 12.53 9.16 2.78
CA LEU A 11 11.92 8.53 1.61
C LEU A 11 10.67 7.71 1.95
N LEU A 12 10.38 7.53 3.25
CA LEU A 12 9.22 6.74 3.68
C LEU A 12 8.02 7.64 3.97
N HIS A 13 6.91 7.32 3.32
CA HIS A 13 5.61 7.95 3.54
C HIS A 13 4.66 6.92 4.13
N ALA A 14 4.08 7.22 5.29
CA ALA A 14 3.08 6.38 5.94
C ALA A 14 1.74 7.09 5.93
N VAL A 15 0.69 6.37 5.58
CA VAL A 15 -0.69 6.87 5.60
C VAL A 15 -1.43 6.14 6.71
N GLU A 16 -1.98 6.90 7.65
CA GLU A 16 -2.70 6.36 8.79
C GLU A 16 -4.01 7.10 8.99
N TYR A 17 -5.11 6.36 9.02
CA TYR A 17 -6.45 6.92 9.20
C TYR A 17 -6.66 7.45 10.63
N SER A 18 -6.17 6.72 11.64
CA SER A 18 -6.32 7.07 13.03
C SER A 18 -5.41 8.23 13.42
N ALA A 19 -5.98 9.32 13.92
CA ALA A 19 -5.21 10.47 14.38
C ALA A 19 -4.27 10.11 15.56
N SER A 20 -4.72 9.25 16.46
CA SER A 20 -3.89 8.82 17.60
C SER A 20 -2.71 7.96 17.17
N PHE A 21 -2.91 7.01 16.24
CA PHE A 21 -1.81 6.22 15.70
C PHE A 21 -0.86 7.05 14.85
N ALA A 22 -1.37 8.01 14.09
CA ALA A 22 -0.52 8.93 13.34
C ALA A 22 0.39 9.73 14.27
N SER A 23 -0.16 10.23 15.37
CA SER A 23 0.63 10.95 16.39
C SER A 23 1.70 10.06 17.01
N GLU A 24 1.35 8.81 17.31
CA GLU A 24 2.31 7.83 17.84
C GLU A 24 3.44 7.56 16.86
N LEU A 25 3.12 7.39 15.58
CA LEU A 25 4.12 7.19 14.54
C LEU A 25 5.07 8.38 14.43
N ARG A 26 4.54 9.60 14.51
CA ARG A 26 5.37 10.80 14.47
C ARG A 26 6.34 10.89 15.64
N LEU A 27 5.91 10.44 16.81
CA LEU A 27 6.77 10.42 17.99
C LEU A 27 7.84 9.34 17.90
N ARG A 28 7.50 8.16 17.39
CA ARG A 28 8.44 7.04 17.28
C ARG A 28 9.41 7.19 16.12
N PHE A 29 8.96 7.79 15.02
CA PHE A 29 9.74 7.93 13.79
C PHE A 29 9.65 9.37 13.27
N PRO A 30 10.31 10.31 13.94
CA PRO A 30 10.15 11.74 13.60
C PRO A 30 10.71 12.13 12.24
N SER A 31 11.53 11.27 11.62
CA SER A 31 12.15 11.57 10.33
C SER A 31 11.39 11.03 9.12
N ILE A 32 10.31 10.26 9.31
CA ILE A 32 9.46 9.81 8.22
C ILE A 32 8.32 10.80 7.97
N HIS A 33 7.70 10.70 6.79
CA HIS A 33 6.50 11.48 6.49
C HIS A 33 5.27 10.71 6.93
N VAL A 34 4.54 11.19 7.91
CA VAL A 34 3.28 10.59 8.37
C VAL A 34 2.12 11.47 7.91
N HIS A 35 1.24 10.87 7.11
CA HIS A 35 0.03 11.53 6.59
C HIS A 35 -1.19 10.94 7.29
N GLN A 36 -1.89 11.75 8.08
CA GLN A 36 -3.12 11.31 8.71
C GLN A 36 -4.27 11.55 7.74
N GLY A 37 -4.98 10.49 7.40
CA GLY A 37 -6.11 10.58 6.49
C GLY A 37 -6.48 9.23 5.92
N ASP A 38 -7.39 9.28 4.94
CA ASP A 38 -7.98 8.11 4.31
C ASP A 38 -7.13 7.62 3.14
N ALA A 39 -6.77 6.33 3.15
CA ALA A 39 -6.05 5.71 2.03
C ALA A 39 -6.87 5.67 0.73
N PHE A 40 -8.20 5.75 0.84
CA PHE A 40 -9.08 5.84 -0.33
C PHE A 40 -9.19 7.26 -0.90
N SER A 41 -8.52 8.23 -0.30
CA SER A 41 -8.49 9.63 -0.71
C SER A 41 -7.05 10.16 -0.68
N LEU A 42 -6.15 9.47 -1.40
CA LEU A 42 -4.72 9.75 -1.34
C LEU A 42 -4.34 11.14 -1.87
N GLN A 43 -5.05 11.64 -2.88
CA GLN A 43 -4.76 12.98 -3.41
C GLN A 43 -4.86 14.03 -2.32
N GLU A 44 -5.88 13.96 -1.49
CA GLU A 44 -6.09 14.88 -0.39
C GLU A 44 -5.15 14.56 0.79
N THR A 45 -5.01 13.27 1.11
CA THR A 45 -4.24 12.83 2.27
C THR A 45 -2.75 13.14 2.12
N LEU A 46 -2.20 12.93 0.93
CA LEU A 46 -0.79 13.23 0.66
C LEU A 46 -0.52 14.74 0.48
N GLY A 47 -1.53 15.51 0.11
CA GLY A 47 -1.43 16.96 -0.02
C GLY A 47 -0.30 17.41 -0.93
N ALA A 48 0.68 18.12 -0.38
CA ALA A 48 1.81 18.60 -1.16
C ALA A 48 2.68 17.48 -1.74
N HIS A 49 2.58 16.26 -1.23
CA HIS A 49 3.33 15.09 -1.70
C HIS A 49 2.53 14.23 -2.69
N ALA A 50 1.34 14.66 -3.09
CA ALA A 50 0.44 13.86 -3.95
C ALA A 50 1.03 13.61 -5.35
N ASP A 51 1.91 14.48 -5.83
CA ASP A 51 2.50 14.36 -7.16
C ASP A 51 3.81 13.57 -7.17
N LEU A 52 4.27 13.10 -6.02
CA LEU A 52 5.46 12.26 -5.96
C LEU A 52 5.22 10.91 -6.63
N ARG A 53 6.28 10.36 -7.24
CA ARG A 53 6.29 8.99 -7.76
C ARG A 53 6.98 8.09 -6.75
N PHE A 54 6.34 6.97 -6.47
CA PHE A 54 6.85 6.01 -5.50
C PHE A 54 7.39 4.76 -6.20
N ASP A 55 8.44 4.18 -5.62
CA ASP A 55 9.06 2.98 -6.16
C ASP A 55 8.41 1.70 -5.65
N CYS A 56 7.74 1.77 -4.53
CA CYS A 56 7.06 0.62 -3.92
C CYS A 56 5.97 1.13 -2.99
N ALA A 57 4.89 0.37 -2.89
CA ALA A 57 3.86 0.60 -1.90
C ALA A 57 3.54 -0.69 -1.18
N VAL A 58 3.29 -0.59 0.13
CA VAL A 58 2.82 -1.70 0.96
C VAL A 58 1.47 -1.29 1.52
N SER A 59 0.46 -2.10 1.28
CA SER A 59 -0.91 -1.81 1.65
C SER A 59 -1.44 -2.92 2.56
N ALA A 60 -1.95 -2.54 3.71
CA ALA A 60 -2.49 -3.47 4.71
C ALA A 60 -3.99 -3.30 5.00
N PRO A 61 -4.76 -2.36 4.41
CA PRO A 61 -6.19 -2.29 4.69
C PRO A 61 -6.88 -3.62 4.39
N PRO A 62 -7.88 -4.01 5.21
CA PRO A 62 -8.60 -5.27 5.01
C PRO A 62 -9.58 -5.14 3.84
N LEU A 63 -9.06 -5.23 2.61
CA LEU A 63 -9.82 -4.95 1.39
C LEU A 63 -11.08 -5.81 1.24
N LEU A 64 -11.07 -7.03 1.79
CA LEU A 64 -12.23 -7.92 1.71
C LEU A 64 -13.44 -7.36 2.47
N ASN A 65 -13.24 -6.40 3.38
CA ASN A 65 -14.33 -5.73 4.09
C ASN A 65 -14.95 -4.59 3.29
N PHE A 66 -14.44 -4.29 2.10
CA PHE A 66 -14.92 -3.19 1.25
C PHE A 66 -15.51 -3.73 -0.04
N PRO A 67 -16.46 -3.01 -0.67
CA PRO A 67 -16.96 -3.38 -1.99
C PRO A 67 -15.85 -3.45 -3.04
N VAL A 68 -16.02 -4.32 -4.03
CA VAL A 68 -15.00 -4.53 -5.08
C VAL A 68 -14.64 -3.23 -5.78
N ALA A 69 -15.62 -2.37 -6.04
CA ALA A 69 -15.36 -1.10 -6.72
C ALA A 69 -14.40 -0.21 -5.91
N MET A 70 -14.52 -0.20 -4.59
CA MET A 70 -13.59 0.56 -3.72
C MET A 70 -12.20 -0.05 -3.73
N ARG A 71 -12.11 -1.38 -3.72
CA ARG A 71 -10.80 -2.07 -3.80
C ARG A 71 -10.10 -1.74 -5.10
N GLU A 72 -10.82 -1.76 -6.21
CA GLU A 72 -10.27 -1.43 -7.53
C GLU A 72 -9.78 0.02 -7.58
N THR A 73 -10.54 0.93 -6.99
CA THR A 73 -10.15 2.34 -6.91
C THR A 73 -8.85 2.53 -6.14
N LEU A 74 -8.72 1.84 -5.00
CA LEU A 74 -7.48 1.92 -4.21
C LEU A 74 -6.28 1.37 -4.97
N ILE A 75 -6.41 0.17 -5.54
CA ILE A 75 -5.32 -0.45 -6.30
C ILE A 75 -4.93 0.43 -7.50
N GLY A 76 -5.91 0.89 -8.27
CA GLY A 76 -5.67 1.75 -9.42
C GLY A 76 -5.02 3.07 -9.06
N ASP A 77 -5.48 3.70 -7.99
CA ASP A 77 -4.92 4.97 -7.52
C ASP A 77 -3.46 4.79 -7.05
N LEU A 78 -3.19 3.77 -6.23
CA LEU A 78 -1.83 3.49 -5.78
C LEU A 78 -0.89 3.20 -6.95
N LEU A 79 -1.32 2.36 -7.89
CA LEU A 79 -0.50 2.04 -9.06
C LEU A 79 -0.25 3.26 -9.95
N SER A 80 -1.21 4.18 -10.04
CA SER A 80 -1.04 5.40 -10.82
C SER A 80 0.03 6.33 -10.24
N ARG A 81 0.37 6.16 -8.96
CA ARG A 81 1.41 6.95 -8.27
C ARG A 81 2.80 6.31 -8.37
N MET A 82 2.92 5.23 -9.12
CA MET A 82 4.18 4.52 -9.34
C MET A 82 4.44 4.35 -10.83
N SER A 83 5.70 4.18 -11.20
CA SER A 83 6.06 3.85 -12.58
C SER A 83 5.60 2.44 -12.93
N PRO A 84 5.30 2.15 -14.21
CA PRO A 84 4.91 0.79 -14.62
C PRO A 84 5.92 -0.26 -14.18
N GLY A 85 5.40 -1.42 -13.76
CA GLY A 85 6.22 -2.56 -13.30
C GLY A 85 6.65 -2.50 -11.84
N ARG A 86 6.49 -1.37 -11.15
CA ARG A 86 6.85 -1.27 -9.73
C ARG A 86 5.83 -1.98 -8.86
N PRO A 87 6.25 -2.59 -7.75
CA PRO A 87 5.38 -3.46 -6.97
C PRO A 87 4.51 -2.71 -5.96
N LEU A 88 3.23 -3.03 -5.98
CA LEU A 88 2.31 -2.75 -4.89
C LEU A 88 2.04 -4.06 -4.15
N ILE A 89 2.39 -4.13 -2.89
CA ILE A 89 2.26 -5.33 -2.06
C ILE A 89 1.04 -5.17 -1.16
N GLN A 90 0.07 -6.05 -1.35
CA GLN A 90 -1.18 -6.06 -0.58
C GLN A 90 -1.24 -7.30 0.32
N PHE A 91 -1.47 -7.09 1.61
CA PHE A 91 -1.76 -8.19 2.55
C PHE A 91 -3.22 -8.61 2.42
N SER A 92 -3.47 -9.92 2.46
CA SER A 92 -4.83 -10.45 2.51
C SER A 92 -4.83 -11.84 3.13
N TYR A 93 -5.93 -12.20 3.76
CA TYR A 93 -6.12 -13.52 4.36
C TYR A 93 -7.00 -14.44 3.53
N GLY A 94 -7.57 -13.95 2.43
CA GLY A 94 -8.43 -14.74 1.56
C GLY A 94 -7.63 -15.60 0.58
N PRO A 95 -8.26 -16.68 0.03
CA PRO A 95 -7.60 -17.56 -0.92
C PRO A 95 -7.46 -16.98 -2.33
N PHE A 96 -8.19 -15.91 -2.61
CA PHE A 96 -8.19 -15.24 -3.92
C PHE A 96 -7.70 -13.81 -3.80
N ALA A 97 -7.16 -13.28 -4.90
CA ALA A 97 -6.75 -11.89 -4.94
C ALA A 97 -7.92 -10.98 -4.56
N PRO A 98 -7.71 -9.99 -3.65
CA PRO A 98 -8.77 -9.05 -3.29
C PRO A 98 -9.25 -8.21 -4.47
N VAL A 99 -8.39 -8.00 -5.45
CA VAL A 99 -8.72 -7.38 -6.74
C VAL A 99 -8.11 -8.25 -7.83
N PRO A 100 -8.91 -8.77 -8.78
CA PRO A 100 -8.37 -9.56 -9.89
C PRO A 100 -7.47 -8.72 -10.79
N GLY A 101 -6.57 -9.38 -11.51
CA GLY A 101 -5.80 -8.73 -12.57
C GLY A 101 -6.73 -8.15 -13.65
N ARG A 102 -6.30 -7.07 -14.27
CA ARG A 102 -7.06 -6.41 -15.33
C ARG A 102 -6.16 -6.22 -16.54
N ALA A 103 -6.46 -6.98 -17.60
CA ALA A 103 -5.67 -6.97 -18.82
C ALA A 103 -5.47 -5.53 -19.34
N GLY A 104 -4.22 -5.19 -19.65
CA GLY A 104 -3.86 -3.86 -20.14
C GLY A 104 -3.73 -2.79 -19.04
N GLN A 105 -4.11 -3.08 -17.80
CA GLN A 105 -4.03 -2.13 -16.70
C GLN A 105 -3.07 -2.59 -15.60
N TRP A 106 -3.33 -3.75 -15.01
CA TRP A 106 -2.43 -4.30 -13.99
C TRP A 106 -2.46 -5.81 -13.97
N SER A 107 -1.36 -6.40 -13.51
CA SER A 107 -1.24 -7.81 -13.22
C SER A 107 -1.26 -8.02 -11.69
N VAL A 108 -1.57 -9.25 -11.29
CA VAL A 108 -1.47 -9.64 -9.89
C VAL A 108 -0.84 -11.04 -9.82
N GLU A 109 0.07 -11.21 -8.86
CA GLU A 109 0.68 -12.49 -8.56
C GLU A 109 0.63 -12.76 -7.06
N ARG A 110 0.55 -14.03 -6.70
CA ARG A 110 0.50 -14.45 -5.31
C ARG A 110 1.91 -14.75 -4.80
N TYR A 111 2.21 -14.25 -3.63
CA TYR A 111 3.40 -14.60 -2.87
C TYR A 111 2.97 -15.11 -1.50
N ASP A 112 3.17 -16.41 -1.24
CA ASP A 112 2.78 -17.01 0.04
C ASP A 112 3.80 -16.65 1.11
N PHE A 113 3.30 -16.19 2.24
CA PHE A 113 4.11 -15.81 3.39
C PHE A 113 3.54 -16.46 4.64
N VAL A 114 4.39 -17.18 5.38
CA VAL A 114 4.00 -17.83 6.62
C VAL A 114 4.70 -17.15 7.79
N LEU A 115 3.92 -16.53 8.67
CA LEU A 115 4.42 -16.01 9.93
C LEU A 115 4.18 -17.03 11.04
N ARG A 116 5.20 -17.26 11.88
CA ARG A 116 5.05 -18.10 13.05
C ARG A 116 4.04 -17.49 14.02
N ASN A 117 3.17 -18.32 14.56
CA ASN A 117 2.18 -17.95 15.57
C ASN A 117 1.10 -16.98 15.09
N MET A 118 0.93 -16.86 13.76
CA MET A 118 -0.12 -16.04 13.17
C MET A 118 -0.83 -16.84 12.07
N PRO A 119 -2.11 -16.51 11.77
CA PRO A 119 -2.78 -17.10 10.63
C PRO A 119 -1.96 -16.86 9.36
N PRO A 120 -1.93 -17.82 8.41
CA PRO A 120 -1.21 -17.61 7.15
C PRO A 120 -1.73 -16.36 6.44
N ALA A 121 -0.83 -15.43 6.20
CA ALA A 121 -1.13 -14.26 5.38
C ALA A 121 -0.59 -14.48 3.99
N ARG A 122 -1.35 -14.06 2.99
CA ARG A 122 -0.89 -14.05 1.61
C ARG A 122 -0.55 -12.65 1.21
N LEU A 123 0.52 -12.52 0.44
CA LEU A 123 0.89 -11.27 -0.20
C LEU A 123 0.48 -11.35 -1.66
N TRP A 124 -0.16 -10.31 -2.14
CA TRP A 124 -0.52 -10.15 -3.53
C TRP A 124 0.27 -9.00 -4.10
N ILE A 125 0.98 -9.25 -5.18
CA ILE A 125 1.83 -8.24 -5.81
C ILE A 125 1.16 -7.75 -7.08
N TYR A 126 0.79 -6.49 -7.08
CA TYR A 126 0.18 -5.81 -8.21
C TYR A 126 1.23 -4.97 -8.92
N ARG A 127 1.21 -5.00 -10.24
CA ARG A 127 2.09 -4.20 -11.08
C ARG A 127 1.29 -3.57 -12.20
N GLN A 128 1.49 -2.28 -12.41
CA GLN A 128 0.90 -1.60 -13.55
C GLN A 128 1.51 -2.14 -14.84
N SER A 129 0.65 -2.41 -15.82
CA SER A 129 1.11 -2.85 -17.13
C SER A 129 1.87 -1.72 -17.81
N GLY A 130 3.03 -2.05 -18.39
CA GLY A 130 3.84 -1.11 -19.12
C GLY A 130 3.34 -0.93 -20.56
N HIS A 131 3.28 0.29 -21.02
CA HIS A 131 2.97 0.62 -22.43
C HIS A 131 3.90 1.73 -22.91
#